data_c5a971c842bad8e6ba3dec50e5d8e412
#
_entry.id   c5a971c842bad8e6ba3dec50e5d8e412
#
_cell.length_a   1.000
_cell.length_b   1.000
_cell.length_c   1.000
_cell.angle_alpha   90.00
_cell.angle_beta   90.00
_cell.angle_gamma   90.00
#
_symmetry.space_group_name_H-M   'P 1'
#
loop_
_entity.id
_entity.type
_entity.pdbx_description
1 polymer ?
#
loop_
_entity_poly.entity_id
_entity_poly.type
_entity_poly.pdbx_seq_one_letter_code
_entity_poly.pdbx_strand_id
1 'polypeptide(L)'
;NESYDESPEYDDLQIVLDLFKEKNVKPLFISVPVNGPWYDYAGFPKERRDVYYNKVRDQVEKAGYPVVDFSSHEYDKYFLKDTIHLGWKGWIYFDEAVQKFYSEK
;
A
#
# COMPACT_ATOMS: atom_id res chain seq x y z
N ASN A 1 -17.92 11.52 -3.78
CA ASN A 1 -17.75 11.65 -2.32
C ASN A 1 -17.84 10.30 -1.61
N GLU A 2 -17.15 9.32 -2.14
CA GLU A 2 -17.09 8.04 -1.48
C GLU A 2 -16.19 8.14 -0.24
N SER A 3 -16.68 7.58 0.85
CA SER A 3 -15.87 7.42 2.04
C SER A 3 -14.91 6.25 1.84
N TYR A 4 -13.64 6.44 2.15
CA TYR A 4 -12.68 5.34 2.13
C TYR A 4 -13.01 4.24 3.17
N ASP A 5 -13.90 4.52 4.11
CA ASP A 5 -14.36 3.52 5.07
C ASP A 5 -15.29 2.49 4.48
N GLU A 6 -15.98 2.83 3.41
CA GLU A 6 -17.06 2.02 2.85
C GLU A 6 -16.86 1.65 1.38
N SER A 7 -15.63 1.79 0.89
CA SER A 7 -15.33 1.47 -0.51
C SER A 7 -15.52 -0.02 -0.79
N PRO A 8 -16.16 -0.39 -1.93
CA PRO A 8 -16.27 -1.80 -2.32
C PRO A 8 -14.93 -2.46 -2.59
N GLU A 9 -13.87 -1.68 -2.77
CA GLU A 9 -12.53 -2.21 -2.95
C GLU A 9 -12.04 -3.01 -1.75
N TYR A 10 -12.52 -2.69 -0.55
CA TYR A 10 -12.18 -3.46 0.65
C TYR A 10 -12.76 -4.87 0.60
N ASP A 11 -13.96 -5.02 0.05
CA ASP A 11 -14.59 -6.32 -0.14
C ASP A 11 -13.83 -7.14 -1.19
N ASP A 12 -13.41 -6.49 -2.27
CA ASP A 12 -12.60 -7.13 -3.31
C ASP A 12 -11.26 -7.61 -2.76
N LEU A 13 -10.62 -6.79 -1.91
CA LEU A 13 -9.39 -7.18 -1.24
C LEU A 13 -9.61 -8.40 -0.36
N GLN A 14 -10.72 -8.45 0.37
CA GLN A 14 -11.02 -9.59 1.24
C GLN A 14 -11.17 -10.88 0.42
N ILE A 15 -11.78 -10.81 -0.74
CA ILE A 15 -11.91 -11.97 -1.64
C ILE A 15 -10.53 -12.49 -2.04
N VAL A 16 -9.60 -11.59 -2.37
CA VAL A 16 -8.23 -11.94 -2.75
C VAL A 16 -7.51 -12.59 -1.55
N LEU A 17 -7.66 -12.02 -0.36
CA LEU A 17 -7.02 -12.57 0.84
C LEU A 17 -7.55 -13.98 1.16
N ASP A 18 -8.85 -14.19 1.03
CA ASP A 18 -9.47 -15.49 1.24
C ASP A 18 -8.96 -16.52 0.22
N LEU A 19 -8.81 -16.08 -1.03
CA LEU A 19 -8.29 -16.94 -2.09
C LEU A 19 -6.84 -17.38 -1.81
N PHE A 20 -5.99 -16.46 -1.33
CA PHE A 20 -4.62 -16.79 -0.95
C PHE A 20 -4.58 -17.84 0.17
N LYS A 21 -5.48 -17.74 1.14
CA LYS A 21 -5.57 -18.74 2.20
C LYS A 21 -6.01 -20.09 1.67
N GLU A 22 -7.02 -20.10 0.81
CA GLU A 22 -7.52 -21.33 0.21
C GLU A 22 -6.43 -22.04 -0.61
N LYS A 23 -5.62 -21.28 -1.34
CA LYS A 23 -4.56 -21.83 -2.17
C LYS A 23 -3.22 -22.00 -1.43
N ASN A 24 -3.18 -21.65 -0.15
CA ASN A 24 -1.96 -21.73 0.67
C ASN A 24 -0.81 -20.90 0.08
N VAL A 25 -1.13 -19.74 -0.48
CA VAL A 25 -0.14 -18.79 -0.99
C VAL A 25 0.25 -17.84 0.13
N LYS A 26 1.53 -17.51 0.22
CA LYS A 26 2.08 -16.61 1.25
C LYS A 26 2.64 -15.36 0.58
N PRO A 27 1.79 -14.38 0.26
CA PRO A 27 2.22 -13.16 -0.45
C PRO A 27 2.88 -12.16 0.48
N LEU A 28 3.67 -11.27 -0.13
CA LEU A 28 4.09 -10.03 0.49
C LEU A 28 3.23 -8.91 -0.08
N PHE A 29 2.68 -8.07 0.79
CA PHE A 29 1.94 -6.88 0.39
C PHE A 29 2.82 -5.65 0.58
N ILE A 30 2.86 -4.78 -0.41
CA ILE A 30 3.62 -3.54 -0.36
C ILE A 30 2.66 -2.39 -0.64
N SER A 31 2.54 -1.46 0.31
CA SER A 31 1.72 -0.26 0.14
C SER A 31 2.59 0.84 -0.44
N VAL A 32 2.31 1.24 -1.67
CA VAL A 32 3.04 2.30 -2.37
C VAL A 32 2.33 3.62 -2.12
N PRO A 33 3.06 4.69 -1.77
CA PRO A 33 2.43 5.98 -1.52
C PRO A 33 1.96 6.64 -2.81
N VAL A 34 1.02 7.57 -2.68
CA VAL A 34 0.71 8.51 -3.76
C VAL A 34 1.61 9.74 -3.61
N ASN A 35 1.63 10.59 -4.62
CA ASN A 35 2.36 11.86 -4.55
C ASN A 35 1.58 12.81 -3.63
N GLY A 36 2.08 13.02 -2.41
CA GLY A 36 1.40 13.81 -1.39
C GLY A 36 1.08 15.24 -1.84
N PRO A 37 2.10 16.01 -2.31
CA PRO A 37 1.83 17.39 -2.77
C PRO A 37 0.79 17.45 -3.89
N TRP A 38 0.83 16.54 -4.83
CA TRP A 38 -0.10 16.51 -5.95
C TRP A 38 -1.53 16.21 -5.46
N TYR A 39 -1.69 15.25 -4.55
CA TYR A 39 -2.99 14.89 -4.01
C TYR A 39 -3.54 15.98 -3.08
N ASP A 40 -2.67 16.66 -2.32
CA ASP A 40 -3.08 17.81 -1.52
C ASP A 40 -3.64 18.92 -2.41
N TYR A 41 -2.97 19.19 -3.52
CA TYR A 41 -3.42 20.20 -4.49
C TYR A 41 -4.77 19.80 -5.10
N ALA A 42 -4.98 18.52 -5.36
CA ALA A 42 -6.21 18.02 -5.98
C ALA A 42 -7.39 17.93 -5.00
N GLY A 43 -7.19 18.26 -3.74
CA GLY A 43 -8.27 18.27 -2.75
C GLY A 43 -8.50 16.93 -2.04
N PHE A 44 -7.52 16.03 -2.08
CA PHE A 44 -7.58 14.78 -1.31
C PHE A 44 -6.67 14.92 -0.08
N PRO A 45 -7.22 15.33 1.08
CA PRO A 45 -6.40 15.62 2.24
C PRO A 45 -5.73 14.37 2.82
N LYS A 46 -4.59 14.61 3.48
CA LYS A 46 -3.78 13.53 4.05
C LYS A 46 -4.58 12.67 5.03
N GLU A 47 -5.48 13.24 5.80
CA GLU A 47 -6.27 12.49 6.76
C GLU A 47 -7.11 11.40 6.09
N ARG A 48 -7.67 11.69 4.92
CA ARG A 48 -8.44 10.71 4.15
C ARG A 48 -7.55 9.63 3.55
N ARG A 49 -6.38 10.03 3.06
CA ARG A 49 -5.43 9.08 2.52
C ARG A 49 -4.94 8.12 3.60
N ASP A 50 -4.66 8.66 4.80
CA ASP A 50 -4.20 7.85 5.92
C ASP A 50 -5.25 6.82 6.36
N VAL A 51 -6.53 7.19 6.33
CA VAL A 51 -7.62 6.26 6.61
C VAL A 51 -7.57 5.07 5.65
N TYR A 52 -7.41 5.35 4.36
CA TYR A 52 -7.31 4.31 3.34
C TYR A 52 -6.10 3.41 3.56
N TYR A 53 -4.91 3.99 3.73
CA TYR A 53 -3.69 3.22 3.95
C TYR A 53 -3.81 2.32 5.18
N ASN A 54 -4.29 2.87 6.28
CA ASN A 54 -4.40 2.14 7.53
C ASN A 54 -5.42 1.01 7.43
N LYS A 55 -6.53 1.26 6.76
CA LYS A 55 -7.58 0.26 6.63
C LYS A 55 -7.12 -0.93 5.77
N VAL A 56 -6.45 -0.66 4.66
CA VAL A 56 -5.90 -1.72 3.81
C VAL A 56 -4.84 -2.51 4.57
N ARG A 57 -3.90 -1.83 5.23
CA ARG A 57 -2.86 -2.49 6.01
C ARG A 57 -3.47 -3.38 7.10
N ASP A 58 -4.43 -2.85 7.86
CA ASP A 58 -5.05 -3.61 8.94
C ASP A 58 -5.78 -4.84 8.42
N GLN A 59 -6.45 -4.71 7.30
CA GLN A 59 -7.16 -5.82 6.68
C GLN A 59 -6.20 -6.94 6.26
N VAL A 60 -5.07 -6.60 5.66
CA VAL A 60 -4.05 -7.55 5.23
C VAL A 60 -3.39 -8.21 6.45
N GLU A 61 -3.04 -7.41 7.46
CA GLU A 61 -2.42 -7.93 8.67
C GLU A 61 -3.35 -8.86 9.46
N LYS A 62 -4.64 -8.56 9.49
CA LYS A 62 -5.62 -9.45 10.11
C LYS A 62 -5.69 -10.80 9.41
N ALA A 63 -5.44 -10.82 8.11
CA ALA A 63 -5.40 -12.07 7.35
C ALA A 63 -4.11 -12.86 7.61
N GLY A 64 -3.15 -12.29 8.33
CA GLY A 64 -1.91 -12.95 8.69
C GLY A 64 -0.78 -12.79 7.69
N TYR A 65 -0.87 -11.80 6.79
CA TYR A 65 0.17 -11.56 5.78
C TYR A 65 1.01 -10.34 6.13
N PRO A 66 2.31 -10.37 5.78
CA PRO A 66 3.17 -9.22 6.02
C PRO A 66 2.86 -8.07 5.08
N VAL A 67 2.95 -6.84 5.60
CA VAL A 67 2.79 -5.62 4.83
C VAL A 67 4.03 -4.76 5.02
N VAL A 68 4.60 -4.28 3.91
CA VAL A 68 5.60 -3.22 3.95
C VAL A 68 4.89 -1.95 3.51
N ASP A 69 4.84 -0.97 4.40
CA ASP A 69 4.05 0.25 4.20
C ASP A 69 4.98 1.42 3.93
N PHE A 70 4.95 1.90 2.68
CA PHE A 70 5.73 3.07 2.26
C PHE A 70 4.90 4.35 2.23
N SER A 71 3.69 4.35 2.81
CA SER A 71 2.81 5.52 2.76
C SER A 71 3.44 6.77 3.39
N SER A 72 4.38 6.63 4.32
CA SER A 72 5.09 7.76 4.90
C SER A 72 6.00 8.49 3.92
N HIS A 73 6.26 7.91 2.75
CA HIS A 73 7.13 8.49 1.73
C HIS A 73 6.38 9.36 0.71
N GLU A 74 5.15 9.74 1.00
CA GLU A 74 4.33 10.59 0.10
C GLU A 74 5.00 11.89 -0.31
N TYR A 75 5.85 12.44 0.55
CA TYR A 75 6.53 13.71 0.31
C TYR A 75 8.02 13.54 0.03
N ASP A 76 8.50 12.31 -0.04
CA ASP A 76 9.92 12.06 -0.31
C ASP A 76 10.24 12.34 -1.77
N LYS A 77 11.25 13.20 -1.97
CA LYS A 77 11.72 13.53 -3.30
C LYS A 77 12.30 12.28 -3.96
N TYR A 78 11.95 12.07 -5.23
CA TYR A 78 12.41 10.94 -6.06
C TYR A 78 11.88 9.57 -5.66
N PHE A 79 11.07 9.47 -4.61
CA PHE A 79 10.40 8.20 -4.31
C PHE A 79 9.42 7.82 -5.42
N LEU A 80 8.66 8.81 -5.90
CA LEU A 80 7.77 8.66 -7.05
C LEU A 80 8.30 9.49 -8.20
N LYS A 81 8.13 9.00 -9.42
CA LYS A 81 8.51 9.75 -10.62
C LYS A 81 7.36 10.63 -11.13
N ASP A 82 6.11 10.27 -10.79
CA ASP A 82 4.91 11.06 -11.12
C ASP A 82 3.89 10.90 -9.97
N THR A 83 2.59 10.90 -10.26
CA THR A 83 1.56 10.85 -9.22
C THR A 83 1.53 9.52 -8.47
N ILE A 84 1.87 8.41 -9.13
CA ILE A 84 1.70 7.07 -8.55
C ILE A 84 2.82 6.08 -8.90
N HIS A 85 3.69 6.40 -9.86
CA HIS A 85 4.74 5.46 -10.27
C HIS A 85 6.02 5.67 -9.48
N LEU A 86 6.68 4.57 -9.10
CA LEU A 86 7.92 4.64 -8.36
C LEU A 86 9.04 5.29 -9.18
N GLY A 87 9.75 6.24 -8.55
CA GLY A 87 10.98 6.77 -9.06
C GLY A 87 12.15 5.88 -8.65
N TRP A 88 13.39 6.31 -8.96
CA TRP A 88 14.56 5.50 -8.68
C TRP A 88 14.71 5.20 -7.18
N LYS A 89 14.40 6.17 -6.32
CA LYS A 89 14.50 5.99 -4.86
C LYS A 89 13.44 5.00 -4.36
N GLY A 90 12.21 5.10 -4.87
CA GLY A 90 11.15 4.17 -4.52
C GLY A 90 11.47 2.74 -4.93
N TRP A 91 12.06 2.55 -6.11
CA TRP A 91 12.47 1.24 -6.58
C TRP A 91 13.54 0.60 -5.71
N ILE A 92 14.46 1.39 -5.15
CA ILE A 92 15.47 0.87 -4.22
C ILE A 92 14.80 0.33 -2.96
N TYR A 93 13.87 1.09 -2.37
CA TYR A 93 13.13 0.64 -1.20
C TYR A 93 12.31 -0.60 -1.48
N PHE A 94 11.66 -0.63 -2.64
CA PHE A 94 10.85 -1.78 -3.05
C PHE A 94 11.71 -3.04 -3.17
N ASP A 95 12.84 -2.92 -3.85
CA ASP A 95 13.76 -4.04 -4.07
C ASP A 95 14.31 -4.59 -2.75
N GLU A 96 14.69 -3.70 -1.82
CA GLU A 96 15.15 -4.11 -0.49
C GLU A 96 14.06 -4.88 0.26
N ALA A 97 12.81 -4.43 0.18
CA ALA A 97 11.69 -5.10 0.83
C ALA A 97 11.47 -6.51 0.27
N VAL A 98 11.56 -6.66 -1.05
CA VAL A 98 11.40 -7.95 -1.70
C VAL A 98 12.53 -8.91 -1.32
N GLN A 99 13.76 -8.41 -1.34
CA GLN A 99 14.93 -9.22 -0.96
C GLN A 99 14.84 -9.69 0.49
N LYS A 100 14.45 -8.80 1.39
CA LYS A 100 14.28 -9.14 2.79
C LYS A 100 13.22 -10.22 2.97
N PHE A 101 12.11 -10.09 2.29
CA PHE A 101 11.01 -11.07 2.37
C PHE A 101 11.49 -12.46 1.95
N TYR A 102 12.22 -12.55 0.84
CA TYR A 102 12.73 -13.82 0.36
C TYR A 102 13.81 -14.41 1.26
N SER A 103 14.63 -13.58 1.89
CA SER A 103 15.70 -14.07 2.76
C SER A 103 15.19 -14.62 4.09
N GLU A 104 13.98 -14.21 4.52
CA GLU A 104 13.37 -14.63 5.77
C GLU A 104 12.47 -15.87 5.64
N LYS A 105 12.38 -16.42 4.46
CA LYS A 105 11.58 -17.61 4.22
C LYS A 105 12.22 -18.87 4.79
#